data_c807bde76903736a9a22e3af30b6c3b7
#
_entry.id   c807bde76903736a9a22e3af30b6c3b7
#
_cell.length_a   1.000
_cell.length_b   1.000
_cell.length_c   1.000
_cell.angle_alpha   90.00
_cell.angle_beta   90.00
_cell.angle_gamma   90.00
#
_symmetry.space_group_name_H-M   'P 1'
#
loop_
_entity.id
_entity.type
_entity.pdbx_description
1 polymer ?
#
loop_
_entity_poly.entity_id
_entity_poly.type
_entity_poly.pdbx_seq_one_letter_code
_entity_poly.pdbx_strand_id
1 'polypeptide(L)'
;MKTLIYYEKRKILRRKSTIIACLLMLLSIIALSFVFVSDQDYYRTDGTEVSGMEAIHVKQEMDHALAGPLTAERLKDALQQYHTVYGNSDNFGTSGALKDEVYCKDILPYNGILNLMRRIYSPAGAYDMNILSSITNERVENFYQDRHAQVQSIVDMDYTTGNYTQAEKDTILKLDAKVSDPITYDYSDGWKTLLTRDFPTVFLLIALVVCIIISPVFAYEYQTGADAVVLSSKYGRRETVWAKLIAGFAVTSRIYFIAVLLSLISVLAVFGVQGWNCDFQILSTTAYYGLKIWQVVFVGIVINYVVVLSVMAFTLLLSAACKTPFAAVLISTLCTIVPMFLPTSRVNGVFNKLLCLLPAKAMDTHVVFSTYVLFSFGKLVIILPCMILIAACALIIITLPVAHRKFCRHQVA
;
A
#
# COMPACT_ATOMS: atom_id res chain seq x y z
N MET A 1 23.80 8.91 -29.13
CA MET A 1 22.85 8.38 -28.14
C MET A 1 22.62 9.33 -26.95
N LYS A 2 23.63 9.73 -26.16
CA LYS A 2 23.45 10.64 -25.00
C LYS A 2 22.72 11.95 -25.36
N THR A 3 23.10 12.60 -26.45
CA THR A 3 22.48 13.85 -26.92
C THR A 3 20.99 13.65 -27.29
N LEU A 4 20.65 12.56 -27.97
CA LEU A 4 19.25 12.23 -28.30
C LEU A 4 18.40 12.01 -27.04
N ILE A 5 18.91 11.25 -26.07
CA ILE A 5 18.25 11.04 -24.78
C ILE A 5 18.02 12.37 -24.05
N TYR A 6 19.01 13.28 -24.06
CA TYR A 6 18.89 14.60 -23.44
C TYR A 6 17.75 15.42 -24.08
N TYR A 7 17.69 15.47 -25.42
CA TYR A 7 16.64 16.21 -26.12
C TYR A 7 15.26 15.57 -25.92
N GLU A 8 15.14 14.25 -25.94
CA GLU A 8 13.86 13.57 -25.68
C GLU A 8 13.38 13.81 -24.24
N LYS A 9 14.26 13.75 -23.22
CA LYS A 9 13.90 14.14 -21.85
C LYS A 9 13.41 15.57 -21.77
N ARG A 10 14.12 16.51 -22.41
CA ARG A 10 13.74 17.91 -22.43
C ARG A 10 12.40 18.14 -23.14
N LYS A 11 12.13 17.41 -24.24
CA LYS A 11 10.86 17.43 -24.97
C LYS A 11 9.70 16.98 -24.10
N ILE A 12 9.88 15.91 -23.29
CA ILE A 12 8.87 15.43 -22.36
C ILE A 12 8.64 16.46 -21.24
N LEU A 13 9.68 16.92 -20.57
CA LEU A 13 9.58 17.78 -19.38
C LEU A 13 9.08 19.21 -19.69
N ARG A 14 9.29 19.74 -20.90
CA ARG A 14 8.87 21.09 -21.27
C ARG A 14 7.44 21.21 -21.78
N ARG A 15 6.72 20.09 -21.93
CA ARG A 15 5.32 20.13 -22.32
C ARG A 15 4.48 20.76 -21.21
N LYS A 16 3.58 21.67 -21.59
CA LYS A 16 2.66 22.32 -20.63
C LYS A 16 1.86 21.30 -19.83
N SER A 17 1.36 20.26 -20.50
CA SER A 17 0.62 19.16 -19.85
C SER A 17 1.47 18.43 -18.80
N THR A 18 2.76 18.19 -19.06
CA THR A 18 3.68 17.56 -18.09
C THR A 18 3.87 18.45 -16.86
N ILE A 19 4.13 19.74 -17.08
CA ILE A 19 4.36 20.70 -15.98
C ILE A 19 3.09 20.79 -15.10
N ILE A 20 1.93 20.97 -15.73
CA ILE A 20 0.64 21.07 -15.02
C ILE A 20 0.35 19.79 -14.26
N ALA A 21 0.49 18.61 -14.89
CA ALA A 21 0.23 17.34 -14.24
C ALA A 21 1.16 17.08 -13.03
N CYS A 22 2.46 17.39 -13.16
CA CYS A 22 3.40 17.28 -12.06
C CYS A 22 3.08 18.25 -10.92
N LEU A 23 2.76 19.52 -11.24
CA LEU A 23 2.40 20.51 -10.22
C LEU A 23 1.14 20.10 -9.47
N LEU A 24 0.09 19.69 -10.20
CA LEU A 24 -1.14 19.21 -9.58
C LEU A 24 -0.90 18.01 -8.68
N MET A 25 -0.08 17.05 -9.12
CA MET A 25 0.27 15.87 -8.30
C MET A 25 1.00 16.30 -7.01
N LEU A 26 2.02 17.15 -7.10
CA LEU A 26 2.77 17.59 -5.91
C LEU A 26 1.89 18.38 -4.94
N LEU A 27 1.02 19.25 -5.45
CA LEU A 27 0.04 19.99 -4.64
C LEU A 27 -0.97 19.03 -3.99
N SER A 28 -1.42 17.99 -4.72
CA SER A 28 -2.33 16.98 -4.17
C SER A 28 -1.68 16.18 -3.04
N ILE A 29 -0.41 15.81 -3.15
CA ILE A 29 0.33 15.09 -2.08
C ILE A 29 0.38 15.94 -0.81
N ILE A 30 0.68 17.23 -0.92
CA ILE A 30 0.70 18.13 0.24
C ILE A 30 -0.71 18.31 0.81
N ALA A 31 -1.71 18.50 -0.05
CA ALA A 31 -3.11 18.66 0.38
C ALA A 31 -3.65 17.42 1.11
N LEU A 32 -3.27 16.20 0.68
CA LEU A 32 -3.64 14.96 1.36
C LEU A 32 -3.14 14.95 2.81
N SER A 33 -1.92 15.42 3.07
CA SER A 33 -1.41 15.49 4.46
C SER A 33 -2.25 16.42 5.34
N PHE A 34 -2.72 17.55 4.82
CA PHE A 34 -3.66 18.42 5.54
C PHE A 34 -5.00 17.72 5.81
N VAL A 35 -5.53 16.99 4.83
CA VAL A 35 -6.77 16.21 5.02
C VAL A 35 -6.56 15.15 6.09
N PHE A 36 -5.43 14.44 6.08
CA PHE A 36 -5.15 13.42 7.10
C PHE A 36 -5.04 14.01 8.51
N VAL A 37 -4.54 15.23 8.65
CA VAL A 37 -4.48 15.95 9.94
C VAL A 37 -5.87 16.37 10.38
N SER A 38 -6.64 17.01 9.49
CA SER A 38 -7.98 17.51 9.83
C SER A 38 -8.98 16.41 10.18
N ASP A 39 -8.68 15.18 9.81
CA ASP A 39 -9.48 13.98 10.05
C ASP A 39 -9.09 13.24 11.36
N GLN A 40 -8.22 13.86 12.18
CA GLN A 40 -7.80 13.30 13.45
C GLN A 40 -8.57 13.94 14.59
N ASP A 41 -9.36 13.13 15.28
CA ASP A 41 -10.02 13.50 16.53
C ASP A 41 -9.59 12.49 17.61
N TYR A 42 -9.34 12.97 18.81
CA TYR A 42 -8.94 12.16 19.96
C TYR A 42 -9.41 12.77 21.26
N TYR A 43 -9.27 12.05 22.37
CA TYR A 43 -9.64 12.51 23.69
C TYR A 43 -8.44 12.54 24.60
N ARG A 44 -8.35 13.53 25.46
CA ARG A 44 -7.44 13.55 26.60
C ARG A 44 -7.97 12.63 27.71
N THR A 45 -7.11 12.29 28.67
CA THR A 45 -7.50 11.48 29.83
C THR A 45 -8.53 12.14 30.75
N ASP A 46 -8.72 13.45 30.64
CA ASP A 46 -9.75 14.21 31.36
C ASP A 46 -11.10 14.25 30.62
N GLY A 47 -11.21 13.60 29.47
CA GLY A 47 -12.42 13.57 28.63
C GLY A 47 -12.52 14.74 27.65
N THR A 48 -11.54 15.67 27.63
CA THR A 48 -11.54 16.78 26.67
C THR A 48 -11.27 16.28 25.26
N GLU A 49 -12.15 16.60 24.31
CA GLU A 49 -11.96 16.32 22.88
C GLU A 49 -10.94 17.28 22.27
N VAL A 50 -10.02 16.74 21.50
CA VAL A 50 -8.98 17.48 20.77
C VAL A 50 -8.96 17.03 19.32
N SER A 51 -8.59 17.92 18.38
CA SER A 51 -8.60 17.63 16.96
C SER A 51 -7.29 18.05 16.27
N GLY A 52 -7.08 17.53 15.07
CA GLY A 52 -5.95 17.88 14.22
C GLY A 52 -4.58 17.54 14.84
N MET A 53 -3.68 18.49 14.83
CA MET A 53 -2.30 18.33 15.35
C MET A 53 -2.28 17.98 16.84
N GLU A 54 -3.18 18.57 17.62
CA GLU A 54 -3.27 18.30 19.06
C GLU A 54 -3.71 16.87 19.33
N ALA A 55 -4.68 16.35 18.58
CA ALA A 55 -5.09 14.95 18.65
C ALA A 55 -3.93 13.98 18.35
N ILE A 56 -3.12 14.30 17.34
CA ILE A 56 -1.92 13.52 16.99
C ILE A 56 -0.92 13.50 18.16
N HIS A 57 -0.63 14.64 18.76
CA HIS A 57 0.33 14.73 19.88
C HIS A 57 -0.18 13.98 21.12
N VAL A 58 -1.44 14.16 21.49
CA VAL A 58 -2.02 13.47 22.66
C VAL A 58 -1.97 11.96 22.46
N LYS A 59 -2.35 11.47 21.29
CA LYS A 59 -2.27 10.05 20.98
C LYS A 59 -0.84 9.51 20.95
N GLN A 60 0.07 10.30 20.38
CA GLN A 60 1.51 9.96 20.35
C GLN A 60 2.08 9.78 21.75
N GLU A 61 1.78 10.70 22.68
CA GLU A 61 2.21 10.62 24.06
C GLU A 61 1.63 9.39 24.76
N MET A 62 0.33 9.10 24.59
CA MET A 62 -0.33 7.95 25.20
C MET A 62 0.23 6.63 24.68
N ASP A 63 0.31 6.45 23.37
CA ASP A 63 0.79 5.19 22.78
C ASP A 63 2.28 4.98 23.06
N HIS A 64 3.09 6.06 23.03
CA HIS A 64 4.52 5.99 23.31
C HIS A 64 4.83 5.67 24.78
N ALA A 65 3.99 6.10 25.72
CA ALA A 65 4.10 5.72 27.12
C ALA A 65 4.01 4.19 27.33
N LEU A 66 3.36 3.50 26.41
CA LEU A 66 3.25 2.04 26.38
C LEU A 66 4.22 1.38 25.38
N ALA A 67 5.28 2.08 24.94
CA ALA A 67 6.24 1.53 23.99
C ALA A 67 7.06 0.37 24.58
N GLY A 68 7.44 -0.57 23.73
CA GLY A 68 8.29 -1.71 24.06
C GLY A 68 7.69 -3.08 23.71
N PRO A 69 8.34 -4.18 24.12
CA PRO A 69 7.86 -5.52 23.82
C PRO A 69 6.54 -5.80 24.56
N LEU A 70 5.55 -6.35 23.86
CA LEU A 70 4.27 -6.78 24.43
C LEU A 70 4.40 -8.14 25.10
N THR A 71 5.01 -8.15 26.30
CA THR A 71 5.12 -9.37 27.11
C THR A 71 3.77 -9.81 27.63
N ALA A 72 3.65 -11.08 28.02
CA ALA A 72 2.42 -11.62 28.62
C ALA A 72 2.01 -10.81 29.88
N GLU A 73 2.95 -10.31 30.65
CA GLU A 73 2.70 -9.47 31.83
C GLU A 73 1.97 -8.17 31.44
N ARG A 74 2.50 -7.44 30.44
CA ARG A 74 1.89 -6.19 29.97
C ARG A 74 0.50 -6.40 29.34
N LEU A 75 0.31 -7.54 28.65
CA LEU A 75 -1.00 -7.89 28.11
C LEU A 75 -2.01 -8.20 29.22
N LYS A 76 -1.54 -8.88 30.30
CA LYS A 76 -2.35 -9.12 31.52
C LYS A 76 -2.73 -7.83 32.22
N ASP A 77 -1.79 -6.90 32.38
CA ASP A 77 -2.05 -5.59 32.99
C ASP A 77 -3.14 -4.83 32.24
N ALA A 78 -3.05 -4.79 30.90
CA ALA A 78 -4.06 -4.16 30.07
C ALA A 78 -5.43 -4.84 30.18
N LEU A 79 -5.47 -6.18 30.23
CA LEU A 79 -6.71 -6.94 30.40
C LEU A 79 -7.29 -6.75 31.80
N GLN A 80 -6.46 -6.76 32.85
CA GLN A 80 -6.91 -6.54 34.22
C GLN A 80 -7.50 -5.14 34.41
N GLN A 81 -6.89 -4.12 33.79
CA GLN A 81 -7.45 -2.76 33.76
C GLN A 81 -8.83 -2.77 33.09
N TYR A 82 -8.97 -3.45 31.93
CA TYR A 82 -10.24 -3.62 31.26
C TYR A 82 -11.28 -4.26 32.18
N HIS A 83 -10.98 -5.40 32.81
CA HIS A 83 -11.91 -6.10 33.70
C HIS A 83 -12.28 -5.28 34.93
N THR A 84 -11.33 -4.55 35.52
CA THR A 84 -11.59 -3.68 36.67
C THR A 84 -12.58 -2.57 36.33
N VAL A 85 -12.42 -1.97 35.16
CA VAL A 85 -13.31 -0.88 34.72
C VAL A 85 -14.68 -1.41 34.32
N TYR A 86 -14.75 -2.46 33.52
CA TYR A 86 -16.00 -3.02 33.02
C TYR A 86 -16.74 -3.89 34.06
N GLY A 87 -16.06 -4.38 35.09
CA GLY A 87 -16.66 -5.14 36.20
C GLY A 87 -17.31 -4.27 37.28
N ASN A 88 -17.06 -2.94 37.28
CA ASN A 88 -17.66 -2.04 38.26
C ASN A 88 -18.90 -1.34 37.68
N SER A 89 -20.08 -1.65 38.25
CA SER A 89 -21.36 -1.06 37.83
C SER A 89 -21.42 0.47 37.95
N ASP A 90 -20.66 1.05 38.88
CA ASP A 90 -20.65 2.50 39.11
C ASP A 90 -20.00 3.28 37.95
N ASN A 91 -19.24 2.61 37.10
CA ASN A 91 -18.60 3.18 35.94
C ASN A 91 -19.57 3.39 34.76
N PHE A 92 -20.78 2.87 34.85
CA PHE A 92 -21.78 2.96 33.77
C PHE A 92 -22.78 4.09 34.04
N GLY A 93 -23.20 4.74 32.98
CA GLY A 93 -24.27 5.73 33.01
C GLY A 93 -25.66 5.08 32.99
N THR A 94 -26.70 5.91 33.08
CA THR A 94 -28.10 5.49 33.03
C THR A 94 -28.50 4.80 31.72
N SER A 95 -27.73 5.03 30.65
CA SER A 95 -27.89 4.38 29.33
C SER A 95 -27.30 2.98 29.28
N GLY A 96 -26.59 2.53 30.32
CA GLY A 96 -25.83 1.28 30.33
C GLY A 96 -24.51 1.35 29.56
N ALA A 97 -24.11 2.52 29.05
CA ALA A 97 -22.79 2.75 28.45
C ALA A 97 -21.76 3.16 29.50
N LEU A 98 -20.50 2.81 29.30
CA LEU A 98 -19.40 3.27 30.11
C LEU A 98 -19.35 4.82 30.09
N LYS A 99 -19.12 5.48 31.25
CA LYS A 99 -18.98 6.93 31.31
C LYS A 99 -17.76 7.39 30.52
N ASP A 100 -17.88 8.45 29.74
CA ASP A 100 -16.80 8.96 28.88
C ASP A 100 -15.54 9.32 29.67
N GLU A 101 -15.68 9.93 30.86
CA GLU A 101 -14.55 10.24 31.73
C GLU A 101 -13.77 8.99 32.17
N VAL A 102 -14.47 7.90 32.50
CA VAL A 102 -13.87 6.63 32.89
C VAL A 102 -13.19 5.99 31.70
N TYR A 103 -13.85 5.98 30.53
CA TYR A 103 -13.28 5.45 29.30
C TYR A 103 -11.98 6.18 28.93
N CYS A 104 -12.02 7.52 28.91
CA CYS A 104 -10.87 8.33 28.51
C CYS A 104 -9.68 8.21 29.47
N LYS A 105 -9.96 8.06 30.76
CA LYS A 105 -8.93 7.94 31.78
C LYS A 105 -8.33 6.55 31.86
N ASP A 106 -9.17 5.52 31.87
CA ASP A 106 -8.76 4.19 32.33
C ASP A 106 -8.70 3.14 31.21
N ILE A 107 -9.34 3.37 30.06
CA ILE A 107 -9.38 2.42 28.93
C ILE A 107 -8.62 2.96 27.72
N LEU A 108 -8.81 4.23 27.38
CA LEU A 108 -8.25 4.83 26.16
C LEU A 108 -6.73 4.68 26.04
N PRO A 109 -5.92 4.84 27.12
CA PRO A 109 -4.47 4.63 27.04
C PRO A 109 -4.09 3.21 26.61
N TYR A 110 -4.88 2.20 26.99
CA TYR A 110 -4.62 0.79 26.64
C TYR A 110 -5.30 0.34 25.36
N ASN A 111 -6.09 1.22 24.73
CA ASN A 111 -6.97 0.82 23.61
C ASN A 111 -6.22 0.20 22.43
N GLY A 112 -4.99 0.65 22.15
CA GLY A 112 -4.13 0.06 21.11
C GLY A 112 -3.85 -1.42 21.39
N ILE A 113 -3.43 -1.75 22.59
CA ILE A 113 -3.13 -3.13 23.04
C ILE A 113 -4.43 -3.96 23.11
N LEU A 114 -5.50 -3.41 23.70
CA LEU A 114 -6.80 -4.09 23.81
C LEU A 114 -7.38 -4.42 22.42
N ASN A 115 -7.18 -3.55 21.43
CA ASN A 115 -7.61 -3.83 20.05
C ASN A 115 -6.80 -4.95 19.38
N LEU A 116 -5.49 -5.06 19.64
CA LEU A 116 -4.71 -6.21 19.21
C LEU A 116 -5.25 -7.51 19.81
N MET A 117 -5.53 -7.50 21.12
CA MET A 117 -6.11 -8.67 21.81
C MET A 117 -7.49 -9.03 21.25
N ARG A 118 -8.40 -8.04 21.05
CA ARG A 118 -9.72 -8.30 20.43
C ARG A 118 -9.58 -8.99 19.08
N ARG A 119 -8.65 -8.55 18.24
CA ARG A 119 -8.43 -9.15 16.92
C ARG A 119 -7.93 -10.59 16.96
N ILE A 120 -7.13 -10.94 17.97
CA ILE A 120 -6.59 -12.30 18.12
C ILE A 120 -7.65 -13.23 18.70
N TYR A 121 -8.40 -12.79 19.69
CA TYR A 121 -9.38 -13.65 20.37
C TYR A 121 -10.72 -13.71 19.66
N SER A 122 -11.03 -12.79 18.76
CA SER A 122 -12.24 -12.87 17.92
C SER A 122 -12.20 -14.07 16.99
N PRO A 123 -13.33 -14.73 16.71
CA PRO A 123 -13.39 -15.81 15.73
C PRO A 123 -12.85 -15.36 14.35
N ALA A 124 -12.24 -16.29 13.62
CA ALA A 124 -11.77 -16.01 12.26
C ALA A 124 -12.95 -15.55 11.37
N GLY A 125 -12.79 -14.37 10.75
CA GLY A 125 -13.83 -13.77 9.88
C GLY A 125 -14.93 -12.98 10.59
N ALA A 126 -14.98 -12.96 11.94
CA ALA A 126 -15.94 -12.18 12.72
C ALA A 126 -15.24 -11.41 13.83
N TYR A 127 -15.44 -10.07 13.88
CA TYR A 127 -14.86 -9.23 14.94
C TYR A 127 -15.86 -9.07 16.08
N ASP A 128 -15.45 -9.45 17.29
CA ASP A 128 -16.25 -9.30 18.51
C ASP A 128 -15.65 -8.22 19.42
N MET A 129 -16.37 -7.12 19.59
CA MET A 129 -15.98 -6.00 20.46
C MET A 129 -15.92 -6.40 21.95
N ASN A 130 -16.74 -7.36 22.37
CA ASN A 130 -16.92 -7.74 23.76
C ASN A 130 -16.11 -8.97 24.16
N ILE A 131 -15.34 -9.55 23.26
CA ILE A 131 -14.61 -10.81 23.48
C ILE A 131 -13.73 -10.77 24.73
N LEU A 132 -13.14 -9.61 25.05
CA LEU A 132 -12.24 -9.46 26.19
C LEU A 132 -12.90 -9.72 27.57
N SER A 133 -14.23 -9.56 27.67
CA SER A 133 -14.96 -9.89 28.89
C SER A 133 -14.91 -11.36 29.26
N SER A 134 -14.70 -12.23 28.27
CA SER A 134 -14.62 -13.69 28.45
C SER A 134 -13.17 -14.22 28.53
N ILE A 135 -12.16 -13.39 28.29
CA ILE A 135 -10.74 -13.79 28.30
C ILE A 135 -10.20 -13.77 29.72
N THR A 136 -9.55 -14.86 30.13
CA THR A 136 -8.89 -14.95 31.43
C THR A 136 -7.40 -14.59 31.36
N ASN A 137 -6.82 -14.20 32.51
CA ASN A 137 -5.39 -13.92 32.58
C ASN A 137 -4.50 -15.11 32.20
N GLU A 138 -4.94 -16.33 32.44
CA GLU A 138 -4.24 -17.56 32.05
C GLU A 138 -4.20 -17.72 30.53
N ARG A 139 -5.29 -17.34 29.84
CA ARG A 139 -5.34 -17.41 28.38
C ARG A 139 -4.38 -16.39 27.74
N VAL A 140 -4.19 -15.23 28.36
CA VAL A 140 -3.26 -14.20 27.85
C VAL A 140 -1.79 -14.66 27.87
N GLU A 141 -1.41 -15.61 28.75
CA GLU A 141 -0.08 -16.22 28.73
C GLU A 141 0.24 -16.88 27.39
N ASN A 142 -0.80 -17.40 26.70
CA ASN A 142 -0.68 -18.07 25.42
C ASN A 142 -1.00 -17.14 24.22
N PHE A 143 -0.99 -15.82 24.41
CA PHE A 143 -1.39 -14.83 23.39
C PHE A 143 -0.72 -15.07 22.03
N TYR A 144 0.56 -15.34 21.99
CA TYR A 144 1.29 -15.57 20.73
C TYR A 144 0.96 -16.92 20.12
N GLN A 145 0.70 -17.94 20.94
CA GLN A 145 0.20 -19.24 20.44
C GLN A 145 -1.21 -19.09 19.88
N ASP A 146 -2.09 -18.35 20.56
CA ASP A 146 -3.44 -18.04 20.07
C ASP A 146 -3.39 -17.23 18.78
N ARG A 147 -2.41 -16.31 18.63
CA ARG A 147 -2.19 -15.58 17.37
C ARG A 147 -1.80 -16.52 16.23
N HIS A 148 -0.88 -17.45 16.43
CA HIS A 148 -0.53 -18.46 15.43
C HIS A 148 -1.71 -19.37 15.10
N ALA A 149 -2.48 -19.81 16.11
CA ALA A 149 -3.70 -20.58 15.92
C ALA A 149 -4.77 -19.83 15.12
N GLN A 150 -4.85 -18.49 15.30
CA GLN A 150 -5.75 -17.65 14.52
C GLN A 150 -5.33 -17.59 13.03
N VAL A 151 -4.04 -17.48 12.73
CA VAL A 151 -3.53 -17.56 11.35
C VAL A 151 -3.83 -18.93 10.75
N GLN A 152 -3.63 -20.00 11.50
CA GLN A 152 -3.98 -21.35 11.06
C GLN A 152 -5.48 -21.49 10.80
N SER A 153 -6.34 -20.99 11.69
CA SER A 153 -7.80 -21.06 11.52
C SER A 153 -8.26 -20.32 10.26
N ILE A 154 -7.63 -19.17 9.91
CA ILE A 154 -7.92 -18.42 8.68
C ILE A 154 -7.62 -19.28 7.44
N VAL A 155 -6.52 -20.01 7.40
CA VAL A 155 -6.15 -20.82 6.22
C VAL A 155 -6.88 -22.17 6.17
N ASP A 156 -7.45 -22.61 7.28
CA ASP A 156 -8.22 -23.85 7.39
C ASP A 156 -9.73 -23.66 7.17
N MET A 157 -10.21 -22.42 7.13
CA MET A 157 -11.62 -22.12 6.81
C MET A 157 -12.01 -22.60 5.41
N ASP A 158 -13.27 -23.04 5.28
CA ASP A 158 -13.86 -23.36 3.98
C ASP A 158 -14.32 -22.09 3.26
N TYR A 159 -13.71 -21.81 2.12
CA TYR A 159 -14.02 -20.65 1.30
C TYR A 159 -14.79 -21.07 0.03
N THR A 160 -15.89 -20.40 -0.25
CA THR A 160 -16.67 -20.62 -1.48
C THR A 160 -15.89 -20.34 -2.77
N THR A 161 -14.83 -19.53 -2.68
CA THR A 161 -13.97 -19.16 -3.81
C THR A 161 -12.79 -20.12 -4.04
N GLY A 162 -12.64 -21.13 -3.19
CA GLY A 162 -11.58 -22.13 -3.23
C GLY A 162 -10.69 -22.13 -1.99
N ASN A 163 -10.42 -23.32 -1.47
CA ASN A 163 -9.61 -23.52 -0.28
C ASN A 163 -8.10 -23.47 -0.59
N TYR A 164 -7.31 -23.26 0.45
CA TYR A 164 -5.85 -23.32 0.35
C TYR A 164 -5.39 -24.77 0.16
N THR A 165 -4.44 -24.97 -0.74
CA THR A 165 -3.72 -26.24 -0.88
C THR A 165 -2.79 -26.44 0.32
N GLN A 166 -2.40 -27.69 0.61
CA GLN A 166 -1.48 -27.96 1.72
C GLN A 166 -0.16 -27.21 1.57
N ALA A 167 0.39 -27.09 0.35
CA ALA A 167 1.61 -26.35 0.08
C ALA A 167 1.47 -24.82 0.36
N GLU A 168 0.30 -24.25 0.10
CA GLU A 168 0.00 -22.85 0.43
C GLU A 168 -0.10 -22.66 1.94
N LYS A 169 -0.80 -23.56 2.65
CA LYS A 169 -0.90 -23.56 4.12
C LYS A 169 0.47 -23.66 4.77
N ASP A 170 1.28 -24.62 4.37
CA ASP A 170 2.65 -24.82 4.87
C ASP A 170 3.53 -23.58 4.65
N THR A 171 3.37 -22.92 3.51
CA THR A 171 4.10 -21.69 3.20
C THR A 171 3.71 -20.55 4.12
N ILE A 172 2.41 -20.34 4.37
CA ILE A 172 1.92 -19.30 5.28
C ILE A 172 2.40 -19.57 6.71
N LEU A 173 2.21 -20.77 7.22
CA LEU A 173 2.61 -21.14 8.59
C LEU A 173 4.13 -21.06 8.79
N LYS A 174 4.94 -21.42 7.77
CA LYS A 174 6.40 -21.27 7.80
C LYS A 174 6.84 -19.80 7.86
N LEU A 175 6.12 -18.90 7.20
CA LEU A 175 6.39 -17.47 7.25
C LEU A 175 5.92 -16.89 8.59
N ASP A 176 4.77 -17.31 9.06
CA ASP A 176 4.18 -16.90 10.34
C ASP A 176 5.05 -17.27 11.54
N ALA A 177 5.69 -18.44 11.51
CA ALA A 177 6.64 -18.86 12.53
C ALA A 177 7.88 -17.95 12.67
N LYS A 178 8.08 -16.97 11.75
CA LYS A 178 9.16 -15.98 11.82
C LYS A 178 8.72 -14.66 12.45
N VAL A 179 7.45 -14.53 12.79
CA VAL A 179 6.95 -13.35 13.49
C VAL A 179 7.55 -13.31 14.88
N SER A 180 7.94 -12.11 15.32
CA SER A 180 8.58 -11.90 16.63
C SER A 180 7.64 -12.29 17.77
N ASP A 181 8.19 -12.93 18.80
CA ASP A 181 7.56 -13.18 20.07
C ASP A 181 8.56 -12.77 21.18
N PRO A 182 8.29 -11.70 21.91
CA PRO A 182 7.15 -10.77 21.82
C PRO A 182 7.24 -9.77 20.64
N ILE A 183 6.06 -9.28 20.20
CA ILE A 183 5.91 -8.18 19.23
C ILE A 183 6.32 -6.87 19.90
N THR A 184 7.01 -6.00 19.20
CA THR A 184 7.34 -4.64 19.67
C THR A 184 6.21 -3.67 19.35
N TYR A 185 5.68 -2.98 20.35
CA TYR A 185 4.63 -1.96 20.27
C TYR A 185 5.21 -0.57 20.46
N ASP A 186 4.70 0.40 19.71
CA ASP A 186 4.93 1.83 19.89
C ASP A 186 3.87 2.59 19.09
N TYR A 187 3.78 3.90 19.30
CA TYR A 187 3.02 4.78 18.42
C TYR A 187 3.49 4.62 16.96
N SER A 188 2.55 4.39 16.08
CA SER A 188 2.89 4.07 14.67
C SER A 188 1.92 4.67 13.65
N ASP A 189 1.11 5.66 14.05
CA ASP A 189 0.06 6.21 13.19
C ASP A 189 0.62 6.91 11.94
N GLY A 190 1.83 7.47 11.99
CA GLY A 190 2.49 7.99 10.80
C GLY A 190 2.71 6.92 9.73
N TRP A 191 3.21 5.77 10.12
CA TRP A 191 3.44 4.63 9.23
C TRP A 191 2.15 3.95 8.81
N LYS A 192 1.17 3.88 9.72
CA LYS A 192 -0.18 3.40 9.41
C LYS A 192 -0.83 4.26 8.34
N THR A 193 -0.82 5.58 8.51
CA THR A 193 -1.38 6.55 7.56
C THR A 193 -0.69 6.45 6.21
N LEU A 194 0.65 6.36 6.18
CA LEU A 194 1.43 6.11 4.97
C LEU A 194 0.98 4.85 4.23
N LEU A 195 0.92 3.71 4.92
CA LEU A 195 0.64 2.43 4.29
C LEU A 195 -0.82 2.26 3.88
N THR A 196 -1.78 2.78 4.69
CA THR A 196 -3.21 2.50 4.48
C THR A 196 -3.95 3.58 3.69
N ARG A 197 -3.47 4.83 3.70
CA ARG A 197 -4.18 5.99 3.11
C ARG A 197 -3.34 6.70 2.04
N ASP A 198 -2.09 7.04 2.37
CA ASP A 198 -1.25 7.88 1.52
C ASP A 198 -0.69 7.10 0.31
N PHE A 199 0.03 6.01 0.53
CA PHE A 199 0.67 5.24 -0.54
C PHE A 199 -0.29 4.73 -1.62
N PRO A 200 -1.46 4.13 -1.30
CA PRO A 200 -2.41 3.71 -2.33
C PRO A 200 -2.84 4.89 -3.23
N THR A 201 -3.04 6.07 -2.63
CA THR A 201 -3.44 7.28 -3.36
C THR A 201 -2.28 7.87 -4.16
N VAL A 202 -1.12 8.04 -3.54
CA VAL A 202 0.06 8.67 -4.18
C VAL A 202 0.59 7.82 -5.33
N PHE A 203 0.70 6.49 -5.16
CA PHE A 203 1.17 5.63 -6.25
C PHE A 203 0.21 5.62 -7.43
N LEU A 204 -1.10 5.65 -7.17
CA LEU A 204 -2.10 5.79 -8.22
C LEU A 204 -1.96 7.14 -8.94
N LEU A 205 -1.82 8.25 -8.21
CA LEU A 205 -1.58 9.57 -8.79
C LEU A 205 -0.32 9.60 -9.67
N ILE A 206 0.77 9.01 -9.20
CA ILE A 206 2.01 8.88 -9.99
C ILE A 206 1.74 8.12 -11.28
N ALA A 207 1.02 6.98 -11.22
CA ALA A 207 0.70 6.18 -12.41
C ALA A 207 -0.14 6.95 -13.42
N LEU A 208 -1.14 7.74 -12.96
CA LEU A 208 -1.96 8.59 -13.82
C LEU A 208 -1.15 9.70 -14.49
N VAL A 209 -0.28 10.37 -13.72
CA VAL A 209 0.62 11.38 -14.26
C VAL A 209 1.56 10.76 -15.30
N VAL A 210 2.07 9.57 -15.05
CA VAL A 210 2.90 8.82 -16.02
C VAL A 210 2.12 8.52 -17.29
N CYS A 211 0.84 8.09 -17.21
CA CYS A 211 -0.02 7.92 -18.38
C CYS A 211 -0.12 9.21 -19.21
N ILE A 212 -0.33 10.36 -18.57
CA ILE A 212 -0.43 11.68 -19.26
C ILE A 212 0.89 12.06 -19.92
N ILE A 213 2.01 11.89 -19.24
CA ILE A 213 3.33 12.36 -19.68
C ILE A 213 3.90 11.49 -20.80
N ILE A 214 3.66 10.18 -20.74
CA ILE A 214 4.26 9.20 -21.63
C ILE A 214 3.43 9.00 -22.91
N SER A 215 2.12 9.14 -22.85
CA SER A 215 1.25 8.96 -24.03
C SER A 215 1.66 9.76 -25.28
N PRO A 216 2.18 11.03 -25.19
CA PRO A 216 2.56 11.76 -26.36
C PRO A 216 3.94 11.38 -26.94
N VAL A 217 4.67 10.42 -26.36
CA VAL A 217 6.07 10.16 -26.74
C VAL A 217 6.21 9.71 -28.21
N PHE A 218 5.32 8.87 -28.68
CA PHE A 218 5.22 8.45 -30.09
C PHE A 218 3.97 9.03 -30.78
N ALA A 219 2.82 8.96 -30.14
CA ALA A 219 1.54 9.34 -30.72
C ALA A 219 1.48 10.82 -31.16
N TYR A 220 2.21 11.71 -30.50
CA TYR A 220 2.28 13.11 -30.92
C TYR A 220 3.00 13.29 -32.27
N GLU A 221 4.00 12.46 -32.59
CA GLU A 221 4.68 12.51 -33.90
C GLU A 221 3.73 12.06 -35.01
N TYR A 222 2.91 11.04 -34.79
CA TYR A 222 1.88 10.65 -35.74
C TYR A 222 0.84 11.75 -35.94
N GLN A 223 0.37 12.37 -34.87
CA GLN A 223 -0.63 13.43 -34.93
C GLN A 223 -0.16 14.64 -35.71
N THR A 224 1.15 14.96 -35.65
CA THR A 224 1.75 16.14 -36.29
C THR A 224 2.38 15.83 -37.65
N GLY A 225 2.41 14.56 -38.09
CA GLY A 225 3.12 14.14 -39.31
C GLY A 225 4.67 14.21 -39.19
N ALA A 226 5.18 14.47 -37.98
CA ALA A 226 6.62 14.55 -37.75
C ALA A 226 7.33 13.19 -37.85
N ASP A 227 6.57 12.09 -37.73
CA ASP A 227 7.04 10.71 -37.90
C ASP A 227 7.68 10.49 -39.27
N ALA A 228 7.16 11.12 -40.36
CA ALA A 228 7.73 11.06 -41.69
C ALA A 228 9.19 11.56 -41.73
N VAL A 229 9.45 12.69 -41.07
CA VAL A 229 10.79 13.31 -40.99
C VAL A 229 11.70 12.48 -40.06
N VAL A 230 11.17 12.02 -38.93
CA VAL A 230 11.94 11.20 -37.99
C VAL A 230 12.34 9.87 -38.62
N LEU A 231 11.41 9.15 -39.25
CA LEU A 231 11.67 7.84 -39.84
C LEU A 231 12.54 7.88 -41.12
N SER A 232 12.62 9.00 -41.82
CA SER A 232 13.51 9.19 -42.97
C SER A 232 14.95 9.56 -42.56
N SER A 233 15.16 10.01 -41.32
CA SER A 233 16.48 10.40 -40.81
C SER A 233 17.39 9.17 -40.54
N LYS A 234 18.72 9.36 -40.67
CA LYS A 234 19.74 8.29 -40.48
C LYS A 234 19.62 7.54 -39.17
N TYR A 235 19.19 8.20 -38.10
CA TYR A 235 19.09 7.63 -36.73
C TYR A 235 17.64 7.47 -36.25
N GLY A 236 16.64 7.76 -37.10
CA GLY A 236 15.24 7.87 -36.70
C GLY A 236 14.58 6.56 -36.30
N ARG A 237 14.90 5.47 -37.00
CA ARG A 237 14.21 4.19 -36.81
C ARG A 237 14.66 3.36 -35.63
N ARG A 238 15.89 3.45 -35.17
CA ARG A 238 16.43 2.61 -34.12
C ARG A 238 16.91 3.43 -32.92
N GLU A 239 17.84 4.34 -33.15
CA GLU A 239 18.50 5.11 -32.09
C GLU A 239 17.52 6.07 -31.40
N THR A 240 16.66 6.72 -32.15
CA THR A 240 15.63 7.63 -31.60
C THR A 240 14.61 6.87 -30.78
N VAL A 241 14.20 5.67 -31.18
CA VAL A 241 13.27 4.85 -30.40
C VAL A 241 13.87 4.48 -29.07
N TRP A 242 15.12 3.99 -29.05
CA TRP A 242 15.81 3.71 -27.78
C TRP A 242 15.98 4.95 -26.92
N ALA A 243 16.29 6.09 -27.54
CA ALA A 243 16.39 7.36 -26.81
C ALA A 243 15.07 7.75 -26.14
N LYS A 244 13.92 7.53 -26.82
CA LYS A 244 12.58 7.77 -26.26
C LYS A 244 12.24 6.83 -25.10
N LEU A 245 12.54 5.53 -25.24
CA LEU A 245 12.32 4.56 -24.19
C LEU A 245 13.13 4.88 -22.93
N ILE A 246 14.45 5.19 -23.09
CA ILE A 246 15.32 5.56 -21.98
C ILE A 246 14.91 6.92 -21.39
N ALA A 247 14.48 7.88 -22.20
CA ALA A 247 13.99 9.16 -21.72
C ALA A 247 12.71 8.99 -20.89
N GLY A 248 11.76 8.16 -21.35
CA GLY A 248 10.55 7.80 -20.60
C GLY A 248 10.87 7.18 -19.27
N PHE A 249 11.75 6.18 -19.24
CA PHE A 249 12.23 5.56 -18.01
C PHE A 249 12.83 6.58 -17.04
N ALA A 250 13.77 7.41 -17.51
CA ALA A 250 14.46 8.39 -16.65
C ALA A 250 13.53 9.47 -16.10
N VAL A 251 12.53 9.91 -16.89
CA VAL A 251 11.54 10.90 -16.46
C VAL A 251 10.59 10.29 -15.44
N THR A 252 10.07 9.09 -15.70
CA THR A 252 9.18 8.34 -14.78
C THR A 252 9.87 8.09 -13.44
N SER A 253 11.12 7.59 -13.47
CA SER A 253 11.90 7.36 -12.24
C SER A 253 12.09 8.63 -11.42
N ARG A 254 12.42 9.74 -12.07
CA ARG A 254 12.60 11.02 -11.38
C ARG A 254 11.30 11.50 -10.72
N ILE A 255 10.19 11.42 -11.43
CA ILE A 255 8.86 11.81 -10.90
C ILE A 255 8.50 10.91 -9.71
N TYR A 256 8.70 9.60 -9.85
CA TYR A 256 8.41 8.63 -8.81
C TYR A 256 9.15 8.96 -7.51
N PHE A 257 10.48 9.07 -7.56
CA PHE A 257 11.27 9.30 -6.35
C PHE A 257 11.01 10.67 -5.72
N ILE A 258 10.75 11.71 -6.51
CA ILE A 258 10.37 13.02 -5.97
C ILE A 258 9.02 12.95 -5.25
N ALA A 259 8.03 12.30 -5.85
CA ALA A 259 6.70 12.19 -5.27
C ALA A 259 6.71 11.33 -3.98
N VAL A 260 7.41 10.18 -3.99
CA VAL A 260 7.55 9.31 -2.81
C VAL A 260 8.29 10.03 -1.68
N LEU A 261 9.37 10.74 -1.98
CA LEU A 261 10.10 11.50 -0.97
C LEU A 261 9.23 12.60 -0.35
N LEU A 262 8.48 13.33 -1.18
CA LEU A 262 7.56 14.37 -0.72
C LEU A 262 6.46 13.76 0.18
N SER A 263 5.87 12.63 -0.22
CA SER A 263 4.87 11.88 0.55
C SER A 263 5.42 11.45 1.92
N LEU A 264 6.60 10.82 1.95
CA LEU A 264 7.26 10.44 3.21
C LEU A 264 7.48 11.63 4.13
N ILE A 265 8.03 12.72 3.58
CA ILE A 265 8.31 13.93 4.38
C ILE A 265 7.01 14.56 4.89
N SER A 266 6.00 14.72 4.04
CA SER A 266 4.75 15.41 4.39
C SER A 266 3.95 14.69 5.47
N VAL A 267 3.91 13.35 5.45
CA VAL A 267 3.19 12.56 6.47
C VAL A 267 4.03 12.43 7.74
N LEU A 268 5.31 12.02 7.64
CA LEU A 268 6.13 11.77 8.83
C LEU A 268 6.55 13.04 9.58
N ALA A 269 6.60 14.19 8.91
CA ALA A 269 6.84 15.46 9.59
C ALA A 269 5.69 15.86 10.53
N VAL A 270 4.48 15.40 10.25
CA VAL A 270 3.27 15.69 11.02
C VAL A 270 2.99 14.62 12.07
N PHE A 271 2.94 13.35 11.63
CA PHE A 271 2.59 12.22 12.50
C PHE A 271 3.78 11.66 13.30
N GLY A 272 5.00 12.09 13.01
CA GLY A 272 6.20 11.57 13.64
C GLY A 272 6.73 10.28 12.99
N VAL A 273 7.96 9.93 13.38
CA VAL A 273 8.71 8.76 12.86
C VAL A 273 8.72 7.57 13.84
N GLN A 274 8.10 7.70 15.01
CA GLN A 274 8.03 6.66 16.03
C GLN A 274 7.40 5.39 15.45
N GLY A 275 7.71 4.24 16.02
CA GLY A 275 7.16 2.95 15.58
C GLY A 275 7.76 2.40 14.29
N TRP A 276 8.76 3.04 13.67
CA TRP A 276 9.38 2.58 12.42
C TRP A 276 9.93 1.14 12.53
N ASN A 277 10.42 0.76 13.70
CA ASN A 277 11.01 -0.56 13.96
C ASN A 277 10.04 -1.51 14.68
N CYS A 278 8.78 -1.16 14.82
CA CYS A 278 7.75 -2.06 15.33
C CYS A 278 7.44 -3.19 14.36
N ASP A 279 6.90 -4.27 14.87
CA ASP A 279 6.44 -5.38 14.05
C ASP A 279 5.20 -4.97 13.24
N PHE A 280 5.13 -5.39 11.99
CA PHE A 280 4.00 -5.05 11.11
C PHE A 280 2.66 -5.55 11.66
N GLN A 281 2.69 -6.53 12.57
CA GLN A 281 1.53 -7.10 13.25
C GLN A 281 0.75 -6.09 14.10
N ILE A 282 1.36 -4.98 14.52
CA ILE A 282 0.61 -3.91 15.19
C ILE A 282 -0.35 -3.18 14.25
N LEU A 283 -0.07 -3.16 12.94
CA LEU A 283 -0.95 -2.59 11.92
C LEU A 283 -1.90 -3.65 11.34
N SER A 284 -1.46 -4.89 11.22
CA SER A 284 -2.23 -6.02 10.71
C SER A 284 -1.93 -7.28 11.52
N THR A 285 -2.69 -7.49 12.59
CA THR A 285 -2.42 -8.46 13.67
C THR A 285 -2.19 -9.89 13.20
N THR A 286 -2.93 -10.32 12.17
CA THR A 286 -2.83 -11.65 11.56
C THR A 286 -1.92 -11.70 10.34
N ALA A 287 -1.20 -10.62 10.01
CA ALA A 287 -0.21 -10.68 8.94
C ALA A 287 0.87 -11.72 9.27
N TYR A 288 1.12 -12.62 8.32
CA TYR A 288 2.02 -13.77 8.49
C TYR A 288 3.48 -13.50 8.06
N TYR A 289 3.83 -12.27 7.73
CA TYR A 289 5.20 -11.89 7.41
C TYR A 289 5.93 -11.42 8.67
N GLY A 290 7.02 -12.07 9.06
CA GLY A 290 7.89 -11.59 10.15
C GLY A 290 8.72 -10.38 9.71
N LEU A 291 8.07 -9.27 9.43
CA LEU A 291 8.69 -8.03 8.93
C LEU A 291 8.41 -6.88 9.89
N LYS A 292 9.37 -5.96 9.99
CA LYS A 292 9.19 -4.67 10.64
C LYS A 292 8.50 -3.68 9.70
N ILE A 293 7.84 -2.67 10.26
CA ILE A 293 7.09 -1.65 9.49
C ILE A 293 7.98 -1.02 8.41
N TRP A 294 9.21 -0.59 8.75
CA TRP A 294 10.12 0.01 7.79
C TRP A 294 10.49 -0.92 6.62
N GLN A 295 10.57 -2.24 6.88
CA GLN A 295 10.84 -3.24 5.83
C GLN A 295 9.66 -3.34 4.87
N VAL A 296 8.43 -3.35 5.39
CA VAL A 296 7.21 -3.34 4.57
C VAL A 296 7.14 -2.08 3.72
N VAL A 297 7.43 -0.91 4.30
CA VAL A 297 7.47 0.38 3.58
C VAL A 297 8.52 0.34 2.47
N PHE A 298 9.75 -0.08 2.79
CA PHE A 298 10.84 -0.15 1.81
C PHE A 298 10.52 -1.10 0.64
N VAL A 299 10.09 -2.33 0.96
CA VAL A 299 9.71 -3.32 -0.06
C VAL A 299 8.51 -2.83 -0.87
N GLY A 300 7.53 -2.18 -0.22
CA GLY A 300 6.40 -1.54 -0.88
C GLY A 300 6.83 -0.47 -1.89
N ILE A 301 7.75 0.41 -1.52
CA ILE A 301 8.31 1.41 -2.44
C ILE A 301 8.98 0.74 -3.65
N VAL A 302 9.76 -0.33 -3.44
CA VAL A 302 10.41 -1.07 -4.55
C VAL A 302 9.39 -1.73 -5.46
N ILE A 303 8.39 -2.43 -4.91
CA ILE A 303 7.32 -3.07 -5.69
C ILE A 303 6.58 -2.03 -6.52
N ASN A 304 6.15 -0.94 -5.90
CA ASN A 304 5.40 0.11 -6.56
C ASN A 304 6.22 0.84 -7.63
N TYR A 305 7.52 0.98 -7.45
CA TYR A 305 8.40 1.49 -8.50
C TYR A 305 8.34 0.62 -9.76
N VAL A 306 8.46 -0.70 -9.61
CA VAL A 306 8.39 -1.63 -10.75
C VAL A 306 6.99 -1.64 -11.37
N VAL A 307 5.93 -1.56 -10.56
CA VAL A 307 4.55 -1.45 -11.06
C VAL A 307 4.34 -0.16 -11.86
N VAL A 308 4.82 0.99 -11.38
CA VAL A 308 4.75 2.26 -12.13
C VAL A 308 5.55 2.19 -13.44
N LEU A 309 6.71 1.52 -13.43
CA LEU A 309 7.47 1.28 -14.67
C LEU A 309 6.72 0.36 -15.65
N SER A 310 5.95 -0.60 -15.17
CA SER A 310 5.11 -1.45 -16.03
C SER A 310 3.96 -0.65 -16.67
N VAL A 311 3.35 0.28 -15.93
CA VAL A 311 2.35 1.23 -16.46
C VAL A 311 3.00 2.14 -17.50
N MET A 312 4.20 2.66 -17.26
CA MET A 312 4.97 3.45 -18.24
C MET A 312 5.22 2.65 -19.52
N ALA A 313 5.68 1.40 -19.40
CA ALA A 313 5.98 0.55 -20.55
C ALA A 313 4.72 0.22 -21.37
N PHE A 314 3.61 -0.08 -20.70
CA PHE A 314 2.31 -0.27 -21.34
C PHE A 314 1.81 1.01 -22.04
N THR A 315 1.95 2.18 -21.40
CA THR A 315 1.60 3.47 -21.98
C THR A 315 2.46 3.79 -23.21
N LEU A 316 3.77 3.45 -23.20
CA LEU A 316 4.64 3.58 -24.38
C LEU A 316 4.17 2.69 -25.54
N LEU A 317 3.73 1.47 -25.25
CA LEU A 317 3.15 0.58 -26.26
C LEU A 317 1.90 1.19 -26.88
N LEU A 318 1.00 1.72 -26.05
CA LEU A 318 -0.22 2.40 -26.54
C LEU A 318 0.13 3.66 -27.35
N SER A 319 1.11 4.44 -26.89
CA SER A 319 1.62 5.61 -27.61
C SER A 319 2.15 5.25 -29.02
N ALA A 320 2.82 4.10 -29.15
CA ALA A 320 3.30 3.61 -30.45
C ALA A 320 2.20 2.97 -31.30
N ALA A 321 1.04 2.65 -30.70
CA ALA A 321 -0.08 2.00 -31.36
C ALA A 321 -1.17 2.97 -31.80
N CYS A 322 -1.40 4.05 -31.05
CA CYS A 322 -2.49 5.00 -31.27
C CYS A 322 -2.03 6.16 -32.16
N LYS A 323 -2.92 6.65 -33.02
CA LYS A 323 -2.65 7.80 -33.90
C LYS A 323 -2.65 9.14 -33.13
N THR A 324 -3.26 9.19 -31.94
CA THR A 324 -3.36 10.42 -31.13
C THR A 324 -2.96 10.17 -29.67
N PRO A 325 -2.32 11.15 -29.01
CA PRO A 325 -2.00 11.05 -27.59
C PRO A 325 -3.23 10.86 -26.72
N PHE A 326 -4.36 11.46 -27.08
CA PHE A 326 -5.61 11.36 -26.34
C PHE A 326 -6.10 9.92 -26.20
N ALA A 327 -6.09 9.16 -27.30
CA ALA A 327 -6.48 7.74 -27.26
C ALA A 327 -5.55 6.92 -26.36
N ALA A 328 -4.23 7.19 -26.43
CA ALA A 328 -3.25 6.50 -25.60
C ALA A 328 -3.43 6.82 -24.10
N VAL A 329 -3.67 8.10 -23.73
CA VAL A 329 -3.98 8.50 -22.35
C VAL A 329 -5.24 7.81 -21.86
N LEU A 330 -6.33 7.89 -22.64
CA LEU A 330 -7.63 7.36 -22.24
C LEU A 330 -7.56 5.85 -21.93
N ILE A 331 -6.98 5.07 -22.84
CA ILE A 331 -6.88 3.62 -22.67
C ILE A 331 -5.96 3.27 -21.49
N SER A 332 -4.77 3.89 -21.41
CA SER A 332 -3.83 3.59 -20.32
C SER A 332 -4.40 3.96 -18.93
N THR A 333 -5.08 5.11 -18.83
CA THR A 333 -5.72 5.56 -17.61
C THR A 333 -6.86 4.64 -17.20
N LEU A 334 -7.75 4.26 -18.13
CA LEU A 334 -8.84 3.32 -17.86
C LEU A 334 -8.31 1.97 -17.39
N CYS A 335 -7.31 1.40 -18.06
CA CYS A 335 -6.69 0.13 -17.65
C CYS A 335 -6.04 0.22 -16.25
N THR A 336 -5.58 1.40 -15.86
CA THR A 336 -4.97 1.62 -14.54
C THR A 336 -6.02 1.82 -13.44
N ILE A 337 -7.08 2.62 -13.69
CA ILE A 337 -8.08 3.00 -12.67
C ILE A 337 -9.19 1.96 -12.51
N VAL A 338 -9.72 1.38 -13.59
CA VAL A 338 -10.91 0.50 -13.54
C VAL A 338 -10.77 -0.63 -12.52
N PRO A 339 -9.61 -1.30 -12.37
CA PRO A 339 -9.44 -2.34 -11.37
C PRO A 339 -9.67 -1.87 -9.92
N MET A 340 -9.54 -0.57 -9.63
CA MET A 340 -9.78 -0.03 -8.30
C MET A 340 -11.23 -0.26 -7.84
N PHE A 341 -12.19 -0.18 -8.75
CA PHE A 341 -13.63 -0.32 -8.47
C PHE A 341 -14.11 -1.77 -8.39
N LEU A 342 -13.26 -2.73 -8.75
CA LEU A 342 -13.61 -4.14 -8.66
C LEU A 342 -13.40 -4.65 -7.23
N PRO A 343 -14.39 -5.37 -6.65
CA PRO A 343 -14.26 -5.90 -5.30
C PRO A 343 -13.15 -6.95 -5.25
N THR A 344 -12.28 -6.85 -4.26
CA THR A 344 -11.28 -7.86 -3.94
C THR A 344 -11.66 -8.59 -2.65
N SER A 345 -11.30 -9.85 -2.58
CA SER A 345 -11.41 -10.67 -1.38
C SER A 345 -10.02 -10.81 -0.74
N ARG A 346 -9.98 -11.05 0.57
CA ARG A 346 -8.73 -11.37 1.28
C ARG A 346 -8.26 -12.82 1.05
N VAL A 347 -9.06 -13.58 0.33
CA VAL A 347 -8.90 -15.03 0.13
C VAL A 347 -8.44 -15.40 -1.29
N ASN A 348 -8.05 -16.64 -1.45
CA ASN A 348 -7.26 -17.23 -2.53
C ASN A 348 -8.06 -17.60 -3.82
N GLY A 349 -9.10 -16.85 -4.20
CA GLY A 349 -9.87 -17.10 -5.43
C GLY A 349 -9.11 -16.72 -6.70
N VAL A 350 -9.29 -17.46 -7.81
CA VAL A 350 -8.59 -17.24 -9.09
C VAL A 350 -8.83 -15.81 -9.62
N PHE A 351 -10.07 -15.34 -9.59
CA PHE A 351 -10.41 -13.98 -10.03
C PHE A 351 -9.69 -12.93 -9.17
N ASN A 352 -9.69 -13.13 -7.84
CA ASN A 352 -9.00 -12.27 -6.89
C ASN A 352 -7.48 -12.26 -7.12
N LYS A 353 -6.87 -13.42 -7.39
CA LYS A 353 -5.45 -13.54 -7.74
C LYS A 353 -5.08 -12.66 -8.94
N LEU A 354 -5.91 -12.70 -9.99
CA LEU A 354 -5.69 -11.88 -11.19
C LEU A 354 -5.86 -10.39 -10.91
N LEU A 355 -6.90 -10.01 -10.15
CA LEU A 355 -7.14 -8.61 -9.77
C LEU A 355 -5.98 -8.03 -8.96
N CYS A 356 -5.42 -8.79 -8.03
CA CYS A 356 -4.30 -8.34 -7.19
C CYS A 356 -3.01 -8.04 -7.98
N LEU A 357 -2.88 -8.55 -9.21
CA LEU A 357 -1.74 -8.26 -10.09
C LEU A 357 -1.93 -6.98 -10.91
N LEU A 358 -3.15 -6.42 -10.97
CA LEU A 358 -3.43 -5.21 -11.73
C LEU A 358 -2.91 -3.97 -10.97
N PRO A 359 -2.41 -2.93 -11.69
CA PRO A 359 -1.68 -1.83 -11.08
C PRO A 359 -2.37 -1.20 -9.87
N ALA A 360 -3.65 -0.82 -9.98
CA ALA A 360 -4.36 -0.16 -8.89
C ALA A 360 -4.46 -0.99 -7.60
N LYS A 361 -4.51 -2.33 -7.70
CA LYS A 361 -4.55 -3.23 -6.53
C LYS A 361 -3.14 -3.56 -6.03
N ALA A 362 -2.20 -3.74 -6.94
CA ALA A 362 -0.79 -3.99 -6.60
C ALA A 362 -0.13 -2.80 -5.88
N MET A 363 -0.66 -1.59 -6.07
CA MET A 363 -0.16 -0.36 -5.43
C MET A 363 -0.58 -0.19 -3.97
N ASP A 364 -1.54 -0.97 -3.47
CA ASP A 364 -1.92 -0.95 -2.06
C ASP A 364 -0.98 -1.83 -1.23
N THR A 365 0.11 -1.24 -0.76
CA THR A 365 1.16 -1.94 -0.01
C THR A 365 0.61 -2.61 1.25
N HIS A 366 -0.28 -1.95 2.00
CA HIS A 366 -0.86 -2.54 3.20
C HIS A 366 -1.66 -3.80 2.86
N VAL A 367 -2.52 -3.75 1.85
CA VAL A 367 -3.32 -4.90 1.40
C VAL A 367 -2.41 -6.02 0.89
N VAL A 368 -1.36 -5.70 0.13
CA VAL A 368 -0.41 -6.70 -0.40
C VAL A 368 0.25 -7.52 0.71
N PHE A 369 0.56 -6.90 1.87
CA PHE A 369 1.21 -7.59 2.99
C PHE A 369 0.24 -8.12 4.06
N SER A 370 -1.05 -7.76 4.01
CA SER A 370 -2.06 -8.21 4.98
C SER A 370 -3.05 -9.25 4.43
N THR A 371 -2.97 -9.58 3.14
CA THR A 371 -3.84 -10.57 2.50
C THR A 371 -3.16 -11.92 2.34
N TYR A 372 -3.97 -12.97 2.30
CA TYR A 372 -3.55 -14.37 2.21
C TYR A 372 -3.64 -14.88 0.75
N VAL A 373 -3.20 -14.07 -0.21
CA VAL A 373 -3.22 -14.42 -1.64
C VAL A 373 -1.88 -15.03 -2.04
N LEU A 374 -1.90 -16.29 -2.50
CA LEU A 374 -0.73 -17.03 -2.97
C LEU A 374 -0.98 -17.61 -4.36
N PHE A 375 0.11 -17.89 -5.07
CA PHE A 375 0.09 -18.48 -6.41
C PHE A 375 0.82 -19.80 -6.37
N SER A 376 0.11 -20.90 -6.59
CA SER A 376 0.68 -22.26 -6.60
C SER A 376 0.85 -22.80 -8.00
N PHE A 377 2.05 -23.29 -8.30
CA PHE A 377 2.43 -23.95 -9.55
C PHE A 377 3.00 -25.32 -9.19
N GLY A 378 2.13 -26.29 -8.98
CA GLY A 378 2.51 -27.59 -8.44
C GLY A 378 3.05 -27.48 -7.01
N LYS A 379 4.34 -27.80 -6.81
CA LYS A 379 5.01 -27.65 -5.50
C LYS A 379 5.56 -26.26 -5.20
N LEU A 380 5.65 -25.41 -6.22
CA LEU A 380 6.16 -24.05 -6.06
C LEU A 380 5.00 -23.12 -5.66
N VAL A 381 5.15 -22.48 -4.50
CA VAL A 381 4.21 -21.46 -4.01
C VAL A 381 4.92 -20.11 -4.02
N ILE A 382 4.30 -19.12 -4.67
CA ILE A 382 4.81 -17.76 -4.79
C ILE A 382 3.86 -16.83 -4.02
N ILE A 383 4.41 -16.05 -3.10
CA ILE A 383 3.68 -15.04 -2.31
C ILE A 383 3.32 -13.83 -3.19
N LEU A 384 2.25 -13.14 -2.82
CA LEU A 384 1.70 -12.02 -3.59
C LEU A 384 2.74 -10.93 -3.93
N PRO A 385 3.58 -10.42 -2.98
CA PRO A 385 4.59 -9.40 -3.30
C PRO A 385 5.55 -9.83 -4.43
N CYS A 386 6.00 -11.08 -4.40
CA CYS A 386 6.89 -11.62 -5.42
C CYS A 386 6.18 -11.79 -6.78
N MET A 387 4.91 -12.24 -6.75
CA MET A 387 4.15 -12.44 -7.97
C MET A 387 3.82 -11.10 -8.67
N ILE A 388 3.56 -10.04 -7.93
CA ILE A 388 3.40 -8.68 -8.47
C ILE A 388 4.67 -8.24 -9.20
N LEU A 389 5.84 -8.44 -8.61
CA LEU A 389 7.11 -8.11 -9.26
C LEU A 389 7.33 -8.91 -10.55
N ILE A 390 7.05 -10.22 -10.52
CA ILE A 390 7.16 -11.08 -11.71
C ILE A 390 6.21 -10.60 -12.81
N ALA A 391 4.95 -10.33 -12.49
CA ALA A 391 3.95 -9.86 -13.45
C ALA A 391 4.32 -8.48 -14.04
N ALA A 392 4.76 -7.54 -13.21
CA ALA A 392 5.17 -6.21 -13.66
C ALA A 392 6.42 -6.27 -14.54
N CYS A 393 7.43 -7.06 -14.17
CA CYS A 393 8.62 -7.29 -15.00
C CYS A 393 8.27 -7.97 -16.33
N ALA A 394 7.40 -8.98 -16.32
CA ALA A 394 6.94 -9.64 -17.54
C ALA A 394 6.22 -8.65 -18.49
N LEU A 395 5.37 -7.78 -17.93
CA LEU A 395 4.70 -6.73 -18.71
C LEU A 395 5.71 -5.77 -19.35
N ILE A 396 6.74 -5.34 -18.62
CA ILE A 396 7.81 -4.49 -19.16
C ILE A 396 8.56 -5.20 -20.29
N ILE A 397 8.99 -6.44 -20.06
CA ILE A 397 9.78 -7.25 -21.03
C ILE A 397 8.98 -7.51 -22.31
N ILE A 398 7.66 -7.67 -22.22
CA ILE A 398 6.80 -7.91 -23.39
C ILE A 398 6.50 -6.59 -24.11
N THR A 399 6.11 -5.54 -23.38
CA THR A 399 5.57 -4.31 -24.02
C THR A 399 6.65 -3.44 -24.66
N LEU A 400 7.84 -3.31 -24.08
CA LEU A 400 8.90 -2.45 -24.63
C LEU A 400 9.43 -2.92 -26.00
N PRO A 401 9.77 -4.21 -26.23
CA PRO A 401 10.14 -4.68 -27.56
C PRO A 401 9.02 -4.56 -28.59
N VAL A 402 7.76 -4.78 -28.17
CA VAL A 402 6.61 -4.63 -29.08
C VAL A 402 6.42 -3.17 -29.47
N ALA A 403 6.53 -2.24 -28.52
CA ALA A 403 6.48 -0.79 -28.80
C ALA A 403 7.61 -0.37 -29.76
N HIS A 404 8.83 -0.85 -29.52
CA HIS A 404 9.97 -0.62 -30.40
C HIS A 404 9.72 -1.13 -31.82
N ARG A 405 9.28 -2.38 -31.97
CA ARG A 405 9.01 -2.98 -33.31
C ARG A 405 7.89 -2.25 -34.02
N LYS A 406 6.82 -1.85 -33.30
CA LYS A 406 5.66 -1.18 -33.89
C LYS A 406 6.02 0.18 -34.47
N PHE A 407 6.81 0.98 -33.75
CA PHE A 407 7.29 2.26 -34.28
C PHE A 407 8.28 2.08 -35.44
N CYS A 408 9.27 1.18 -35.33
CA CYS A 408 10.25 0.93 -36.38
C CYS A 408 9.63 0.46 -37.71
N ARG A 409 8.49 -0.27 -37.64
CA ARG A 409 7.76 -0.80 -38.82
C ARG A 409 6.63 0.11 -39.27
N HIS A 410 6.44 1.26 -38.63
CA HIS A 410 5.42 2.21 -39.02
C HIS A 410 5.71 2.72 -40.45
N GLN A 411 4.73 2.57 -41.34
CA GLN A 411 4.76 3.12 -42.70
C GLN A 411 3.99 4.44 -42.69
N VAL A 412 4.64 5.46 -43.17
CA VAL A 412 4.03 6.76 -43.37
C VAL A 412 3.04 6.61 -44.53
N ALA A 413 1.77 6.86 -44.25
CA ALA A 413 0.70 6.83 -45.27
C ALA A 413 0.70 8.13 -46.06
#